data_84b3d8ebc71089e090f4588b5f8a26e1
#
_entry.id   84b3d8ebc71089e090f4588b5f8a26e1
#
_cell.length_a   1.000
_cell.length_b   1.000
_cell.length_c   1.000
_cell.angle_alpha   90.00
_cell.angle_beta   90.00
_cell.angle_gamma   90.00
#
_symmetry.space_group_name_H-M   'P 1'
#
loop_
_entity.id
_entity.type
_entity.pdbx_description
1 polymer ?
#
loop_
_entity_poly.entity_id
_entity_poly.type
_entity_poly.pdbx_seq_one_letter_code
_entity_poly.pdbx_strand_id
1 'polypeptide(L)'
;MSKVISIVSGKGGTGKSFFASNLGALLAMSGKRVVLIDMDMGLRNLDIYLGLENRIVYNVMDVLSGVCGITKALVRDKRFNSLYLMSAAPPKDDRDITPLHMEVLCDRLREDFDYIIIDGSAGIGDGLDLAVSPADSVVIITENEVASIRDADIVDRELIKLGKQDRCAIINKVKPDLMAMGAVPTLSDITKGLRVKIAGIIQYDDNIFVATNNGIPIVLKLGTYIERNLSKIAKRITDEEQ
;
A
#
# COMPACT_ATOMS: atom_id res chain seq x y z
N MET A 1 11.51 14.97 -7.47
CA MET A 1 10.86 15.27 -6.17
C MET A 1 10.45 13.95 -5.53
N SER A 2 10.60 13.82 -4.22
CA SER A 2 10.12 12.64 -3.47
C SER A 2 8.59 12.62 -3.44
N LYS A 3 7.96 11.45 -3.58
CA LYS A 3 6.49 11.29 -3.55
C LYS A 3 6.08 10.32 -2.43
N VAL A 4 5.12 10.74 -1.59
CA VAL A 4 4.50 9.89 -0.56
C VAL A 4 3.19 9.34 -1.11
N ILE A 5 3.07 8.02 -1.14
CA ILE A 5 1.89 7.30 -1.63
C ILE A 5 1.32 6.48 -0.47
N SER A 6 0.09 6.79 -0.06
CA SER A 6 -0.61 5.99 0.95
C SER A 6 -1.53 4.97 0.30
N ILE A 7 -1.51 3.73 0.78
CA ILE A 7 -2.36 2.63 0.31
C ILE A 7 -3.35 2.29 1.42
N VAL A 8 -4.62 2.46 1.13
CA VAL A 8 -5.71 2.32 2.11
C VAL A 8 -6.84 1.44 1.59
N SER A 9 -7.74 1.02 2.46
CA SER A 9 -8.95 0.27 2.07
C SER A 9 -10.03 0.41 3.13
N GLY A 10 -11.29 0.28 2.73
CA GLY A 10 -12.41 0.26 3.67
C GLY A 10 -12.56 -1.04 4.45
N LYS A 11 -11.94 -2.14 3.98
CA LYS A 11 -12.08 -3.50 4.54
C LYS A 11 -10.73 -4.18 4.64
N GLY A 12 -10.55 -5.01 5.69
CA GLY A 12 -9.37 -5.87 5.82
C GLY A 12 -9.32 -6.95 4.73
N GLY A 13 -8.11 -7.39 4.39
CA GLY A 13 -7.90 -8.50 3.44
C GLY A 13 -8.02 -8.13 1.95
N THR A 14 -8.29 -6.89 1.57
CA THR A 14 -8.40 -6.46 0.16
C THR A 14 -7.10 -6.52 -0.63
N GLY A 15 -5.95 -6.64 0.03
CA GLY A 15 -4.64 -6.76 -0.61
C GLY A 15 -3.79 -5.48 -0.62
N LYS A 16 -3.95 -4.59 0.36
CA LYS A 16 -3.09 -3.40 0.54
C LYS A 16 -1.61 -3.76 0.60
N SER A 17 -1.21 -4.59 1.56
CA SER A 17 0.19 -5.00 1.78
C SER A 17 0.78 -5.76 0.58
N PHE A 18 -0.04 -6.58 -0.11
CA PHE A 18 0.33 -7.17 -1.39
C PHE A 18 0.67 -6.10 -2.41
N PHE A 19 -0.19 -5.11 -2.57
CA PHE A 19 0.04 -4.05 -3.57
C PHE A 19 1.23 -3.17 -3.16
N ALA A 20 1.34 -2.79 -1.88
CA ALA A 20 2.44 -1.98 -1.34
C ALA A 20 3.81 -2.64 -1.59
N SER A 21 3.95 -3.92 -1.24
CA SER A 21 5.20 -4.67 -1.42
C SER A 21 5.61 -4.78 -2.88
N ASN A 22 4.65 -5.01 -3.78
CA ASN A 22 4.92 -5.14 -5.21
C ASN A 22 5.18 -3.79 -5.90
N LEU A 23 4.47 -2.73 -5.52
CA LEU A 23 4.76 -1.36 -5.98
C LEU A 23 6.17 -0.94 -5.57
N GLY A 24 6.54 -1.14 -4.30
CA GLY A 24 7.88 -0.84 -3.81
C GLY A 24 8.96 -1.62 -4.54
N ALA A 25 8.74 -2.91 -4.80
CA ALA A 25 9.66 -3.74 -5.57
C ALA A 25 9.84 -3.25 -7.01
N LEU A 26 8.75 -2.91 -7.71
CA LEU A 26 8.80 -2.37 -9.09
C LEU A 26 9.59 -1.07 -9.16
N LEU A 27 9.33 -0.15 -8.24
CA LEU A 27 10.04 1.13 -8.19
C LEU A 27 11.53 0.94 -7.86
N ALA A 28 11.86 0.04 -6.95
CA ALA A 28 13.26 -0.29 -6.67
C ALA A 28 13.96 -0.96 -7.86
N MET A 29 13.27 -1.83 -8.61
CA MET A 29 13.79 -2.41 -9.85
C MET A 29 14.02 -1.37 -10.94
N SER A 30 13.27 -0.28 -10.94
CA SER A 30 13.49 0.86 -11.86
C SER A 30 14.60 1.82 -11.39
N GLY A 31 15.31 1.48 -10.31
CA GLY A 31 16.44 2.26 -9.79
C GLY A 31 16.04 3.36 -8.79
N LYS A 32 14.78 3.43 -8.37
CA LYS A 32 14.32 4.41 -7.37
C LYS A 32 14.70 3.96 -5.96
N ARG A 33 14.96 4.93 -5.08
CA ARG A 33 15.12 4.68 -3.64
C ARG A 33 13.75 4.68 -2.98
N VAL A 34 13.36 3.56 -2.39
CA VAL A 34 12.00 3.34 -1.87
C VAL A 34 12.03 2.91 -0.43
N VAL A 35 11.18 3.51 0.39
CA VAL A 35 10.86 3.01 1.73
C VAL A 35 9.39 2.65 1.82
N LEU A 36 9.12 1.47 2.36
CA LEU A 36 7.80 1.01 2.74
C LEU A 36 7.62 1.23 4.24
N ILE A 37 6.51 1.82 4.66
CA ILE A 37 6.14 2.01 6.06
C ILE A 37 4.87 1.22 6.33
N ASP A 38 4.95 0.23 7.21
CA ASP A 38 3.78 -0.54 7.66
C ASP A 38 3.10 0.21 8.82
N MET A 39 1.86 0.63 8.59
CA MET A 39 0.99 1.30 9.56
C MET A 39 -0.20 0.43 9.98
N ASP A 40 -0.22 -0.87 9.63
CA ASP A 40 -1.21 -1.83 10.12
C ASP A 40 -0.81 -2.32 11.52
N MET A 41 -0.98 -1.42 12.49
CA MET A 41 -0.54 -1.63 13.87
C MET A 41 -1.20 -2.89 14.46
N GLY A 42 -0.37 -3.77 14.98
CA GLY A 42 -0.82 -5.00 15.63
C GLY A 42 -0.96 -6.22 14.72
N LEU A 43 -1.19 -6.07 13.42
CA LEU A 43 -1.20 -7.20 12.47
C LEU A 43 0.14 -7.42 11.78
N ARG A 44 0.86 -6.34 11.48
CA ARG A 44 2.23 -6.38 10.96
C ARG A 44 2.42 -7.43 9.86
N ASN A 45 2.00 -7.08 8.65
CA ASN A 45 1.97 -8.04 7.54
C ASN A 45 3.06 -7.78 6.48
N LEU A 46 3.49 -6.52 6.31
CA LEU A 46 4.34 -6.13 5.19
C LEU A 46 5.72 -6.80 5.22
N ASP A 47 6.26 -7.05 6.41
CA ASP A 47 7.50 -7.80 6.60
C ASP A 47 7.39 -9.26 6.13
N ILE A 48 6.23 -9.91 6.31
CA ILE A 48 5.94 -11.26 5.81
C ILE A 48 5.91 -11.26 4.28
N TYR A 49 5.25 -10.28 3.66
CA TYR A 49 5.18 -10.13 2.19
C TYR A 49 6.57 -9.94 1.55
N LEU A 50 7.53 -9.45 2.34
CA LEU A 50 8.91 -9.25 1.90
C LEU A 50 9.88 -10.31 2.45
N GLY A 51 9.44 -11.26 3.28
CA GLY A 51 10.32 -12.26 3.91
C GLY A 51 11.40 -11.61 4.80
N LEU A 52 11.04 -10.53 5.51
CA LEU A 52 11.94 -9.75 6.36
C LEU A 52 11.62 -9.86 7.85
N GLU A 53 10.65 -10.68 8.25
CA GLU A 53 10.12 -10.78 9.61
C GLU A 53 11.20 -11.06 10.68
N ASN A 54 12.20 -11.85 10.33
CA ASN A 54 13.30 -12.21 11.24
C ASN A 54 14.41 -11.14 11.32
N ARG A 55 14.24 -9.98 10.68
CA ARG A 55 15.25 -8.91 10.60
C ARG A 55 14.82 -7.62 11.28
N ILE A 56 13.59 -7.57 11.77
CA ILE A 56 13.02 -6.39 12.41
C ILE A 56 13.51 -6.32 13.87
N VAL A 57 14.19 -5.23 14.21
CA VAL A 57 14.67 -4.93 15.58
C VAL A 57 13.90 -3.74 16.14
N TYR A 58 13.72 -2.70 15.35
CA TYR A 58 12.97 -1.50 15.68
C TYR A 58 11.84 -1.30 14.67
N ASN A 59 10.79 -0.63 15.10
CA ASN A 59 9.57 -0.39 14.34
C ASN A 59 9.28 1.13 14.21
N VAL A 60 8.23 1.48 13.50
CA VAL A 60 7.84 2.88 13.28
C VAL A 60 7.57 3.63 14.60
N MET A 61 6.96 2.97 15.59
CA MET A 61 6.67 3.58 16.89
C MET A 61 7.93 3.91 17.68
N ASP A 62 8.99 3.11 17.54
CA ASP A 62 10.30 3.39 18.18
C ASP A 62 10.95 4.64 17.62
N VAL A 63 10.74 4.90 16.32
CA VAL A 63 11.21 6.13 15.68
C VAL A 63 10.39 7.32 16.13
N LEU A 64 9.06 7.22 16.05
CA LEU A 64 8.14 8.32 16.37
C LEU A 64 8.20 8.75 17.83
N SER A 65 8.47 7.80 18.75
CA SER A 65 8.66 8.08 20.18
C SER A 65 10.10 8.44 20.57
N GLY A 66 11.03 8.51 19.59
CA GLY A 66 12.43 8.88 19.85
C GLY A 66 13.29 7.80 20.51
N VAL A 67 12.84 6.56 20.59
CA VAL A 67 13.61 5.42 21.12
C VAL A 67 14.83 5.13 20.24
N CYS A 68 14.67 5.30 18.93
CA CYS A 68 15.77 5.15 17.98
C CYS A 68 15.68 6.16 16.82
N GLY A 69 16.80 6.37 16.13
CA GLY A 69 16.80 7.15 14.87
C GLY A 69 16.30 6.32 13.70
N ILE A 70 15.81 7.00 12.65
CA ILE A 70 15.24 6.42 11.42
C ILE A 70 16.10 5.30 10.86
N THR A 71 17.40 5.52 10.70
CA THR A 71 18.34 4.55 10.09
C THR A 71 18.36 3.19 10.81
N LYS A 72 18.11 3.16 12.13
CA LYS A 72 18.09 1.91 12.90
C LYS A 72 16.82 1.08 12.68
N ALA A 73 15.71 1.74 12.34
CA ALA A 73 14.44 1.09 12.07
C ALA A 73 14.30 0.66 10.60
N LEU A 74 15.18 1.14 9.71
CA LEU A 74 15.16 0.77 8.29
C LEU A 74 15.81 -0.59 8.08
N VAL A 75 15.05 -1.53 7.53
CA VAL A 75 15.52 -2.85 7.13
C VAL A 75 15.61 -2.93 5.62
N ARG A 76 16.82 -3.06 5.07
CA ARG A 76 17.00 -3.19 3.62
C ARG A 76 16.64 -4.60 3.14
N ASP A 77 15.84 -4.69 2.09
CA ASP A 77 15.65 -5.93 1.36
C ASP A 77 16.87 -6.18 0.45
N LYS A 78 17.61 -7.27 0.74
CA LYS A 78 18.86 -7.58 0.04
C LYS A 78 18.69 -7.96 -1.43
N ARG A 79 17.46 -8.27 -1.86
CA ARG A 79 17.14 -8.56 -3.28
C ARG A 79 17.20 -7.30 -4.14
N PHE A 80 17.06 -6.13 -3.50
CA PHE A 80 17.07 -4.81 -4.15
C PHE A 80 18.17 -3.94 -3.55
N ASN A 81 18.75 -3.09 -4.39
CA ASN A 81 19.79 -2.16 -3.91
C ASN A 81 19.19 -1.03 -3.05
N SER A 82 17.93 -0.71 -3.25
CA SER A 82 17.31 0.55 -2.80
C SER A 82 15.89 0.40 -2.24
N LEU A 83 15.48 -0.81 -1.80
CA LEU A 83 14.21 -1.06 -1.13
C LEU A 83 14.43 -1.25 0.37
N TYR A 84 13.70 -0.47 1.17
CA TYR A 84 13.75 -0.51 2.63
C TYR A 84 12.35 -0.68 3.21
N LEU A 85 12.27 -1.29 4.38
CA LEU A 85 11.06 -1.46 5.17
C LEU A 85 11.25 -0.82 6.55
N MET A 86 10.27 -0.05 7.00
CA MET A 86 10.04 0.33 8.38
C MET A 86 8.76 -0.39 8.84
N SER A 87 8.91 -1.33 9.77
CA SER A 87 7.82 -2.23 10.17
C SER A 87 6.86 -1.55 11.14
N ALA A 88 5.60 -2.02 11.16
CA ALA A 88 4.61 -1.66 12.17
C ALA A 88 5.03 -2.14 13.57
N ALA A 89 4.45 -1.52 14.61
CA ALA A 89 4.62 -1.97 15.98
C ALA A 89 3.86 -3.29 16.25
N PRO A 90 4.33 -4.07 17.23
CA PRO A 90 3.62 -5.27 17.66
C PRO A 90 2.28 -4.91 18.33
N PRO A 91 1.36 -5.89 18.48
CA PRO A 91 0.11 -5.70 19.22
C PRO A 91 0.36 -5.14 20.64
N LYS A 92 -0.55 -4.29 21.10
CA LYS A 92 -0.50 -3.65 22.42
C LYS A 92 0.57 -2.54 22.59
N ASP A 93 1.05 -1.97 21.51
CA ASP A 93 1.77 -0.72 21.60
C ASP A 93 0.75 0.41 21.77
N ASP A 94 0.71 0.98 22.97
CA ASP A 94 -0.23 2.01 23.40
C ASP A 94 0.35 3.43 23.34
N ARG A 95 1.52 3.57 22.69
CA ARG A 95 2.13 4.88 22.46
C ARG A 95 1.24 5.75 21.58
N ASP A 96 1.00 6.96 22.03
CA ASP A 96 0.14 7.91 21.30
C ASP A 96 0.92 8.58 20.18
N ILE A 97 0.44 8.44 18.95
CA ILE A 97 0.96 9.10 17.76
C ILE A 97 -0.13 9.92 17.08
N THR A 98 0.30 11.02 16.48
CA THR A 98 -0.61 11.94 15.77
C THR A 98 -0.24 12.03 14.29
N PRO A 99 -1.14 12.54 13.44
CA PRO A 99 -0.83 12.82 12.04
C PRO A 99 0.44 13.64 11.85
N LEU A 100 0.69 14.62 12.71
CA LEU A 100 1.90 15.46 12.66
C LEU A 100 3.19 14.63 12.82
N HIS A 101 3.20 13.61 13.67
CA HIS A 101 4.37 12.73 13.80
C HIS A 101 4.68 12.02 12.48
N MET A 102 3.65 11.59 11.74
CA MET A 102 3.82 10.95 10.44
C MET A 102 4.29 11.94 9.37
N GLU A 103 3.78 13.16 9.39
CA GLU A 103 4.24 14.25 8.50
C GLU A 103 5.73 14.53 8.70
N VAL A 104 6.16 14.74 9.94
CA VAL A 104 7.56 14.97 10.27
C VAL A 104 8.47 13.80 9.89
N LEU A 105 8.00 12.55 10.09
CA LEU A 105 8.74 11.37 9.67
C LEU A 105 8.92 11.34 8.15
N CYS A 106 7.84 11.54 7.40
CA CYS A 106 7.88 11.51 5.95
C CYS A 106 8.72 12.64 5.37
N ASP A 107 8.66 13.85 5.95
CA ASP A 107 9.49 14.99 5.51
C ASP A 107 10.99 14.68 5.64
N ARG A 108 11.40 14.03 6.72
CA ARG A 108 12.80 13.58 6.89
C ARG A 108 13.18 12.47 5.90
N LEU A 109 12.24 11.55 5.62
CA LEU A 109 12.49 10.47 4.67
C LEU A 109 12.57 10.97 3.22
N ARG A 110 11.90 12.08 2.88
CA ARG A 110 11.98 12.72 1.55
C ARG A 110 13.41 13.15 1.16
N GLU A 111 14.29 13.40 2.11
CA GLU A 111 15.69 13.76 1.85
C GLU A 111 16.47 12.58 1.22
N ASP A 112 16.05 11.35 1.55
CA ASP A 112 16.79 10.13 1.23
C ASP A 112 16.08 9.22 0.22
N PHE A 113 14.77 9.34 0.02
CA PHE A 113 13.96 8.44 -0.78
C PHE A 113 13.20 9.15 -1.90
N ASP A 114 13.14 8.51 -3.07
CA ASP A 114 12.32 8.97 -4.20
C ASP A 114 10.84 8.69 -3.96
N TYR A 115 10.54 7.55 -3.31
CA TYR A 115 9.19 7.14 -2.96
C TYR A 115 9.10 6.65 -1.52
N ILE A 116 8.08 7.12 -0.82
CA ILE A 116 7.66 6.67 0.50
C ILE A 116 6.28 6.05 0.32
N ILE A 117 6.14 4.75 0.57
CA ILE A 117 4.88 4.03 0.41
C ILE A 117 4.38 3.66 1.81
N ILE A 118 3.19 4.11 2.17
CA ILE A 118 2.57 3.83 3.46
C ILE A 118 1.49 2.77 3.26
N ASP A 119 1.67 1.61 3.87
CA ASP A 119 0.64 0.56 3.96
C ASP A 119 -0.25 0.86 5.17
N GLY A 120 -1.38 1.50 4.93
CA GLY A 120 -2.31 1.94 5.97
C GLY A 120 -3.15 0.80 6.54
N SER A 121 -3.74 1.02 7.71
CA SER A 121 -4.74 0.11 8.27
C SER A 121 -6.03 0.07 7.43
N ALA A 122 -6.90 -0.88 7.71
CA ALA A 122 -8.21 -0.96 7.06
C ALA A 122 -9.25 -0.11 7.81
N GLY A 123 -10.25 0.39 7.08
CA GLY A 123 -11.37 1.15 7.64
C GLY A 123 -11.14 2.65 7.63
N ILE A 124 -11.94 3.36 8.44
CA ILE A 124 -11.92 4.81 8.64
C ILE A 124 -11.58 5.12 10.10
N GLY A 125 -11.14 6.35 10.38
CA GLY A 125 -10.76 6.82 11.71
C GLY A 125 -9.24 7.02 11.85
N ASP A 126 -8.74 7.04 13.08
CA ASP A 126 -7.38 7.46 13.42
C ASP A 126 -6.27 6.79 12.58
N GLY A 127 -6.42 5.50 12.29
CA GLY A 127 -5.46 4.77 11.46
C GLY A 127 -5.43 5.25 10.01
N LEU A 128 -6.57 5.66 9.44
CA LEU A 128 -6.64 6.30 8.14
C LEU A 128 -5.94 7.66 8.17
N ASP A 129 -6.26 8.49 9.16
CA ASP A 129 -5.72 9.84 9.29
C ASP A 129 -4.19 9.81 9.41
N LEU A 130 -3.65 8.91 10.23
CA LEU A 130 -2.20 8.69 10.36
C LEU A 130 -1.56 8.29 9.02
N ALA A 131 -2.18 7.36 8.28
CA ALA A 131 -1.61 6.88 7.04
C ALA A 131 -1.66 7.91 5.92
N VAL A 132 -2.70 8.76 5.87
CA VAL A 132 -2.91 9.68 4.75
C VAL A 132 -2.39 11.09 5.00
N SER A 133 -2.16 11.51 6.27
CA SER A 133 -1.73 12.89 6.57
C SER A 133 -0.52 13.33 5.73
N PRO A 134 0.60 12.57 5.62
CA PRO A 134 1.77 12.98 4.84
C PRO A 134 1.63 12.71 3.34
N ALA A 135 0.56 12.04 2.89
CA ALA A 135 0.46 11.54 1.53
C ALA A 135 0.22 12.62 0.49
N ASP A 136 1.01 12.62 -0.59
CA ASP A 136 0.81 13.39 -1.80
C ASP A 136 -0.29 12.77 -2.66
N SER A 137 -0.37 11.42 -2.69
CA SER A 137 -1.42 10.68 -3.39
C SER A 137 -1.90 9.47 -2.58
N VAL A 138 -3.15 9.07 -2.78
CA VAL A 138 -3.77 7.96 -2.05
C VAL A 138 -4.34 6.93 -3.02
N VAL A 139 -4.03 5.65 -2.77
CA VAL A 139 -4.52 4.50 -3.53
C VAL A 139 -5.48 3.70 -2.67
N ILE A 140 -6.74 3.62 -3.09
CA ILE A 140 -7.79 2.84 -2.42
C ILE A 140 -7.82 1.44 -3.03
N ILE A 141 -7.55 0.41 -2.22
CA ILE A 141 -7.68 -0.99 -2.67
C ILE A 141 -9.04 -1.52 -2.29
N THR A 142 -9.78 -2.04 -3.28
CA THR A 142 -11.08 -2.67 -3.07
C THR A 142 -11.22 -3.95 -3.90
N GLU A 143 -12.28 -4.71 -3.66
CA GLU A 143 -12.62 -5.92 -4.43
C GLU A 143 -13.91 -5.70 -5.21
N ASN A 144 -14.19 -6.54 -6.22
CA ASN A 144 -15.45 -6.45 -6.99
C ASN A 144 -16.64 -7.13 -6.26
N GLU A 145 -16.80 -6.78 -4.99
CA GLU A 145 -17.93 -7.16 -4.13
C GLU A 145 -18.72 -5.92 -3.74
N VAL A 146 -20.04 -6.03 -3.67
CA VAL A 146 -20.94 -4.89 -3.34
C VAL A 146 -20.54 -4.21 -2.04
N ALA A 147 -20.26 -4.99 -0.99
CA ALA A 147 -19.84 -4.46 0.32
C ALA A 147 -18.49 -3.74 0.22
N SER A 148 -17.50 -4.32 -0.47
CA SER A 148 -16.17 -3.75 -0.61
C SER A 148 -16.19 -2.43 -1.40
N ILE A 149 -17.02 -2.35 -2.44
CA ILE A 149 -17.21 -1.12 -3.24
C ILE A 149 -17.84 -0.02 -2.38
N ARG A 150 -18.86 -0.36 -1.58
CA ARG A 150 -19.49 0.58 -0.64
C ARG A 150 -18.51 1.10 0.40
N ASP A 151 -17.68 0.22 0.97
CA ASP A 151 -16.68 0.60 1.96
C ASP A 151 -15.60 1.49 1.33
N ALA A 152 -15.22 1.24 0.07
CA ALA A 152 -14.30 2.08 -0.67
C ALA A 152 -14.87 3.48 -0.98
N ASP A 153 -16.17 3.60 -1.29
CA ASP A 153 -16.83 4.89 -1.46
C ASP A 153 -16.88 5.69 -0.14
N ILE A 154 -17.04 5.01 1.00
CA ILE A 154 -16.96 5.66 2.32
C ILE A 154 -15.55 6.22 2.55
N VAL A 155 -14.50 5.43 2.28
CA VAL A 155 -13.11 5.89 2.38
C VAL A 155 -12.86 7.06 1.43
N ASP A 156 -13.30 7.01 0.17
CA ASP A 156 -13.13 8.11 -0.79
C ASP A 156 -13.74 9.42 -0.27
N ARG A 157 -14.93 9.35 0.31
CA ARG A 157 -15.58 10.51 0.92
C ARG A 157 -14.81 11.08 2.11
N GLU A 158 -14.22 10.21 2.93
CA GLU A 158 -13.39 10.65 4.05
C GLU A 158 -12.11 11.32 3.56
N LEU A 159 -11.46 10.76 2.55
CA LEU A 159 -10.29 11.37 1.90
C LEU A 159 -10.60 12.77 1.32
N ILE A 160 -11.80 12.96 0.76
CA ILE A 160 -12.25 14.28 0.29
C ILE A 160 -12.32 15.29 1.45
N LYS A 161 -12.89 14.90 2.60
CA LYS A 161 -12.96 15.75 3.79
C LYS A 161 -11.58 16.10 4.32
N LEU A 162 -10.64 15.14 4.27
CA LEU A 162 -9.23 15.33 4.64
C LEU A 162 -8.41 16.12 3.59
N GLY A 163 -9.07 16.61 2.51
CA GLY A 163 -8.42 17.43 1.48
C GLY A 163 -7.53 16.66 0.50
N LYS A 164 -7.56 15.32 0.49
CA LYS A 164 -6.73 14.49 -0.40
C LYS A 164 -7.32 14.48 -1.81
N GLN A 165 -6.76 15.30 -2.71
CA GLN A 165 -7.26 15.49 -4.08
C GLN A 165 -6.70 14.44 -5.05
N ASP A 166 -5.41 14.11 -4.98
CA ASP A 166 -4.79 13.08 -5.82
C ASP A 166 -5.07 11.70 -5.22
N ARG A 167 -6.09 11.04 -5.76
CA ARG A 167 -6.50 9.73 -5.31
C ARG A 167 -7.06 8.87 -6.44
N CYS A 168 -6.84 7.57 -6.34
CA CYS A 168 -7.35 6.59 -7.30
C CYS A 168 -7.73 5.29 -6.58
N ALA A 169 -8.44 4.41 -7.29
CA ALA A 169 -8.79 3.08 -6.80
C ALA A 169 -8.17 1.98 -7.65
N ILE A 170 -7.89 0.85 -7.02
CA ILE A 170 -7.52 -0.42 -7.67
C ILE A 170 -8.55 -1.46 -7.26
N ILE A 171 -9.08 -2.18 -8.25
CA ILE A 171 -9.99 -3.31 -8.04
C ILE A 171 -9.14 -4.58 -8.03
N ASN A 172 -9.00 -5.18 -6.86
CA ASN A 172 -8.18 -6.36 -6.65
C ASN A 172 -9.02 -7.65 -6.62
N LYS A 173 -8.38 -8.80 -6.80
CA LYS A 173 -8.95 -10.15 -6.73
C LYS A 173 -10.14 -10.37 -7.68
N VAL A 174 -10.16 -9.70 -8.81
CA VAL A 174 -11.23 -9.81 -9.78
C VAL A 174 -11.25 -11.21 -10.38
N LYS A 175 -12.43 -11.85 -10.37
CA LYS A 175 -12.70 -13.15 -11.00
C LYS A 175 -13.57 -12.92 -12.24
N PRO A 176 -12.98 -12.92 -13.46
CA PRO A 176 -13.72 -12.61 -14.68
C PRO A 176 -14.90 -13.56 -14.94
N ASP A 177 -14.77 -14.84 -14.59
CA ASP A 177 -15.83 -15.84 -14.77
C ASP A 177 -17.07 -15.49 -13.95
N LEU A 178 -16.89 -15.06 -12.69
CA LEU A 178 -18.01 -14.64 -11.84
C LEU A 178 -18.66 -13.35 -12.34
N MET A 179 -17.88 -12.44 -12.94
CA MET A 179 -18.43 -11.26 -13.60
C MET A 179 -19.26 -11.62 -14.84
N ALA A 180 -18.77 -12.54 -15.67
CA ALA A 180 -19.47 -13.01 -16.86
C ALA A 180 -20.80 -13.71 -16.52
N MET A 181 -20.84 -14.40 -15.37
CA MET A 181 -22.04 -15.04 -14.84
C MET A 181 -23.03 -14.07 -14.16
N GLY A 182 -22.66 -12.80 -14.01
CA GLY A 182 -23.45 -11.80 -13.25
C GLY A 182 -23.52 -12.05 -11.74
N ALA A 183 -22.61 -12.87 -11.19
CA ALA A 183 -22.57 -13.22 -9.77
C ALA A 183 -21.93 -12.13 -8.90
N VAL A 184 -21.16 -11.22 -9.50
CA VAL A 184 -20.50 -10.08 -8.87
C VAL A 184 -20.66 -8.83 -9.72
N PRO A 185 -20.48 -7.61 -9.16
CA PRO A 185 -20.59 -6.36 -9.90
C PRO A 185 -19.69 -6.33 -11.13
N THR A 186 -20.21 -5.80 -12.22
CA THR A 186 -19.43 -5.53 -13.44
C THR A 186 -18.54 -4.31 -13.25
N LEU A 187 -17.58 -4.08 -14.16
CA LEU A 187 -16.76 -2.86 -14.15
C LEU A 187 -17.62 -1.60 -14.27
N SER A 188 -18.71 -1.66 -15.04
CA SER A 188 -19.68 -0.55 -15.15
C SER A 188 -20.37 -0.25 -13.82
N ASP A 189 -20.72 -1.29 -13.06
CA ASP A 189 -21.35 -1.12 -11.74
C ASP A 189 -20.37 -0.53 -10.74
N ILE A 190 -19.11 -0.98 -10.77
CA ILE A 190 -18.04 -0.47 -9.92
C ILE A 190 -17.78 1.02 -10.21
N THR A 191 -17.67 1.41 -11.48
CA THR A 191 -17.45 2.81 -11.87
C THR A 191 -18.62 3.73 -11.53
N LYS A 192 -19.84 3.20 -11.46
CA LYS A 192 -21.01 3.95 -10.96
C LYS A 192 -21.00 4.08 -9.43
N GLY A 193 -20.50 3.06 -8.74
CA GLY A 193 -20.44 3.02 -7.27
C GLY A 193 -19.26 3.80 -6.68
N LEU A 194 -18.16 3.92 -7.42
CA LEU A 194 -16.95 4.65 -7.02
C LEU A 194 -16.83 5.94 -7.83
N ARG A 195 -16.68 7.07 -7.14
CA ARG A 195 -16.51 8.38 -7.78
C ARG A 195 -15.06 8.72 -8.10
N VAL A 196 -14.13 7.88 -7.64
CA VAL A 196 -12.69 8.03 -7.84
C VAL A 196 -12.23 7.31 -9.12
N LYS A 197 -11.18 7.84 -9.76
CA LYS A 197 -10.56 7.23 -10.95
C LYS A 197 -10.04 5.83 -10.63
N ILE A 198 -10.35 4.85 -11.48
CA ILE A 198 -9.79 3.51 -11.39
C ILE A 198 -8.43 3.47 -12.11
N ALA A 199 -7.35 3.29 -11.36
CA ALA A 199 -5.98 3.18 -11.89
C ALA A 199 -5.71 1.80 -12.50
N GLY A 200 -6.39 0.75 -12.01
CA GLY A 200 -6.20 -0.58 -12.57
C GLY A 200 -7.04 -1.68 -11.92
N ILE A 201 -6.91 -2.86 -12.50
CA ILE A 201 -7.62 -4.07 -12.09
C ILE A 201 -6.59 -5.18 -11.94
N ILE A 202 -6.64 -5.91 -10.83
CA ILE A 202 -5.78 -7.06 -10.59
C ILE A 202 -6.69 -8.29 -10.50
N GLN A 203 -6.48 -9.23 -11.40
CA GLN A 203 -7.22 -10.50 -11.38
C GLN A 203 -6.75 -11.37 -10.22
N TYR A 204 -7.67 -12.18 -9.70
CA TYR A 204 -7.33 -13.25 -8.77
C TYR A 204 -6.41 -14.26 -9.46
N ASP A 205 -5.31 -14.63 -8.80
CA ASP A 205 -4.35 -15.61 -9.30
C ASP A 205 -3.69 -16.33 -8.13
N ASP A 206 -3.70 -17.65 -8.13
CA ASP A 206 -3.13 -18.48 -7.08
C ASP A 206 -1.61 -18.30 -6.95
N ASN A 207 -0.91 -17.90 -8.02
CA ASN A 207 0.51 -17.58 -7.95
C ASN A 207 0.80 -16.38 -7.04
N ILE A 208 -0.14 -15.44 -6.92
CA ILE A 208 -0.04 -14.31 -5.97
C ILE A 208 -0.02 -14.86 -4.55
N PHE A 209 -0.95 -15.77 -4.23
CA PHE A 209 -1.01 -16.41 -2.92
C PHE A 209 0.28 -17.18 -2.59
N VAL A 210 0.77 -17.97 -3.54
CA VAL A 210 2.04 -18.72 -3.38
C VAL A 210 3.23 -17.78 -3.18
N ALA A 211 3.36 -16.72 -3.97
CA ALA A 211 4.44 -15.75 -3.85
C ALA A 211 4.42 -15.04 -2.50
N THR A 212 3.24 -14.61 -2.06
CA THR A 212 3.03 -13.96 -0.76
C THR A 212 3.47 -14.86 0.40
N ASN A 213 3.04 -16.13 0.41
CA ASN A 213 3.42 -17.07 1.48
C ASN A 213 4.92 -17.40 1.50
N ASN A 214 5.61 -17.18 0.40
CA ASN A 214 7.07 -17.33 0.32
C ASN A 214 7.83 -16.03 0.62
N GLY A 215 7.15 -14.93 0.98
CA GLY A 215 7.78 -13.63 1.24
C GLY A 215 8.47 -13.04 0.00
N ILE A 216 7.93 -13.31 -1.19
CA ILE A 216 8.54 -12.90 -2.47
C ILE A 216 7.55 -12.02 -3.24
N PRO A 217 7.86 -10.73 -3.52
CA PRO A 217 7.07 -9.92 -4.43
C PRO A 217 6.92 -10.62 -5.79
N ILE A 218 5.68 -10.82 -6.24
CA ILE A 218 5.42 -11.60 -7.47
C ILE A 218 5.96 -10.93 -8.72
N VAL A 219 6.18 -9.63 -8.69
CA VAL A 219 6.77 -8.85 -9.79
C VAL A 219 8.20 -9.26 -10.12
N LEU A 220 8.89 -9.99 -9.23
CA LEU A 220 10.19 -10.59 -9.51
C LEU A 220 10.12 -11.73 -10.55
N LYS A 221 8.92 -12.29 -10.79
CA LYS A 221 8.67 -13.26 -11.86
C LYS A 221 8.42 -12.50 -13.18
N LEU A 222 9.50 -12.06 -13.81
CA LEU A 222 9.48 -11.24 -15.02
C LEU A 222 8.76 -11.91 -16.19
N GLY A 223 8.14 -11.10 -17.04
CA GLY A 223 7.47 -11.53 -18.27
C GLY A 223 6.10 -12.18 -18.06
N THR A 224 5.61 -12.25 -16.82
CA THR A 224 4.26 -12.73 -16.53
C THR A 224 3.20 -11.68 -16.82
N TYR A 225 1.95 -12.11 -17.00
CA TYR A 225 0.81 -11.21 -17.09
C TYR A 225 0.71 -10.31 -15.84
N ILE A 226 0.88 -10.90 -14.66
CA ILE A 226 0.76 -10.19 -13.38
C ILE A 226 1.81 -9.09 -13.26
N GLU A 227 3.08 -9.41 -13.54
CA GLU A 227 4.18 -8.43 -13.53
C GLU A 227 3.88 -7.27 -14.47
N ARG A 228 3.53 -7.55 -15.75
CA ARG A 228 3.21 -6.53 -16.74
C ARG A 228 2.00 -5.67 -16.34
N ASN A 229 0.97 -6.29 -15.74
CA ASN A 229 -0.20 -5.56 -15.27
C ASN A 229 0.13 -4.63 -14.11
N LEU A 230 0.85 -5.13 -13.09
CA LEU A 230 1.28 -4.32 -11.95
C LEU A 230 2.21 -3.19 -12.37
N SER A 231 3.12 -3.43 -13.33
CA SER A 231 3.99 -2.39 -13.90
C SER A 231 3.19 -1.26 -14.58
N LYS A 232 2.13 -1.61 -15.34
CA LYS A 232 1.25 -0.59 -15.94
C LYS A 232 0.48 0.21 -14.88
N ILE A 233 0.02 -0.44 -13.83
CA ILE A 233 -0.66 0.22 -12.72
C ILE A 233 0.30 1.16 -11.98
N ALA A 234 1.51 0.69 -11.68
CA ALA A 234 2.54 1.49 -11.05
C ALA A 234 2.82 2.79 -11.83
N LYS A 235 3.03 2.70 -13.14
CA LYS A 235 3.23 3.88 -14.00
C LYS A 235 2.11 4.91 -13.91
N ARG A 236 0.84 4.46 -13.89
CA ARG A 236 -0.33 5.37 -13.75
C ARG A 236 -0.40 6.08 -12.42
N ILE A 237 0.07 5.44 -11.35
CA ILE A 237 0.07 6.00 -9.98
C ILE A 237 1.24 6.96 -9.78
N THR A 238 2.37 6.69 -10.44
CA THR A 238 3.58 7.49 -10.31
C THR A 238 3.69 8.61 -11.34
N ASP A 239 2.69 8.76 -12.24
CA ASP A 239 2.68 9.71 -13.36
C ASP A 239 3.91 9.57 -14.30
N GLU A 240 4.48 8.37 -14.38
CA GLU A 240 5.59 8.05 -15.29
C GLU A 240 5.10 7.63 -16.70
N GLU A 241 3.81 7.79 -17.00
CA GLU A 241 3.25 7.70 -18.36
C GLU A 241 3.45 9.05 -19.08
N GLN A 242 4.60 9.21 -19.71
CA GLN A 242 4.82 10.14 -20.83
C GLN A 242 5.25 9.37 -22.06
#